data_3e3e7f30c95d5b9a8ed227a3f328b96e
#
_entry.id   3e3e7f30c95d5b9a8ed227a3f328b96e
#
_cell.length_a   1.000
_cell.length_b   1.000
_cell.length_c   1.000
_cell.angle_alpha   90.00
_cell.angle_beta   90.00
_cell.angle_gamma   90.00
#
_symmetry.space_group_name_H-M   'P 1'
#
loop_
_entity.id
_entity.type
_entity.pdbx_description
1 polymer ?
#
loop_
_entity_poly.entity_id
_entity_poly.type
_entity_poly.pdbx_seq_one_letter_code
_entity_poly.pdbx_strand_id
1 'polypeptide(L)'
;ELAAPLYVRDKVAFTTAERLRGEGGNPKARPALAPGVPQPMTDADLDEVVALEAHVQAFPWTRGNFADALAAGYGAWVLRREGRLAGFCIVMHAPDVAHLLVIAVDKALHRQGLGGLLLDWCEQQAREHGLEGVLLEVRPSNASAVSFYKRHGYLQIGVRRGYYPAEKGGREDALVMQKRVAAAGAAA
;
A
#
# COMPACT_ATOMS: atom_id res chain seq x y z
N GLU A 1 58.21 21.72 9.49
CA GLU A 1 56.74 21.71 9.60
C GLU A 1 56.22 20.70 8.60
N LEU A 2 55.87 19.52 9.10
CA LEU A 2 55.30 18.43 8.30
C LEU A 2 53.79 18.58 8.34
N ALA A 3 53.17 18.94 7.23
CA ALA A 3 51.70 18.95 7.06
C ALA A 3 51.21 17.50 7.11
N ALA A 4 50.40 17.17 8.10
CA ALA A 4 49.70 15.92 8.19
C ALA A 4 48.68 15.80 7.05
N PRO A 5 48.58 14.64 6.38
CA PRO A 5 47.56 14.45 5.33
C PRO A 5 46.17 14.46 5.98
N LEU A 6 45.29 15.33 5.53
CA LEU A 6 43.88 15.33 5.86
C LEU A 6 43.24 14.09 5.21
N TYR A 7 43.15 13.01 5.98
CA TYR A 7 42.36 11.84 5.59
C TYR A 7 40.89 12.15 5.88
N VAL A 8 40.16 12.66 4.92
CA VAL A 8 38.70 12.70 4.98
C VAL A 8 38.24 11.26 4.74
N ARG A 9 38.00 10.54 5.83
CA ARG A 9 37.29 9.27 5.76
C ARG A 9 35.85 9.58 5.40
N ASP A 10 35.46 9.27 4.18
CA ASP A 10 34.06 9.21 3.83
C ASP A 10 33.36 8.24 4.78
N LYS A 11 32.36 8.75 5.49
CA LYS A 11 31.60 7.99 6.47
C LYS A 11 30.81 6.89 5.74
N VAL A 12 31.28 5.65 5.84
CA VAL A 12 30.73 4.50 5.10
C VAL A 12 29.46 3.93 5.74
N ALA A 13 29.19 4.27 7.01
CA ALA A 13 28.01 3.81 7.73
C ALA A 13 27.36 4.94 8.53
N PHE A 14 26.06 5.04 8.44
CA PHE A 14 25.24 5.99 9.17
C PHE A 14 24.47 5.28 10.27
N THR A 15 24.38 5.89 11.44
CA THR A 15 23.59 5.39 12.56
C THR A 15 22.09 5.45 12.22
N THR A 16 21.26 4.72 12.94
CA THR A 16 19.80 4.73 12.77
C THR A 16 19.25 6.15 12.99
N ALA A 17 19.81 6.92 13.94
CA ALA A 17 19.39 8.29 14.21
C ALA A 17 19.73 9.27 13.07
N GLU A 18 20.87 9.07 12.40
CA GLU A 18 21.28 9.86 11.23
C GLU A 18 20.40 9.52 10.01
N ARG A 19 20.03 8.25 9.82
CA ARG A 19 19.10 7.84 8.77
C ARG A 19 17.71 8.41 8.95
N LEU A 20 17.21 8.49 10.18
CA LEU A 20 15.92 9.09 10.50
C LEU A 20 15.90 10.62 10.27
N ARG A 21 17.07 11.29 10.33
CA ARG A 21 17.22 12.71 9.98
C ARG A 21 17.47 12.96 8.49
N GLY A 22 17.46 11.89 7.67
CA GLY A 22 17.74 11.98 6.24
C GLY A 22 19.23 12.14 5.89
N GLU A 23 20.12 11.91 6.86
CA GLU A 23 21.57 11.91 6.67
C GLU A 23 22.01 10.52 6.21
N GLY A 24 22.67 10.43 5.07
CA GLY A 24 23.23 9.17 4.57
C GLY A 24 22.42 8.53 3.46
N GLY A 25 22.85 8.77 2.29
CA GLY A 25 22.39 8.09 1.08
C GLY A 25 23.53 8.01 0.08
N ASN A 26 23.39 7.16 -0.92
CA ASN A 26 24.25 7.17 -2.08
C ASN A 26 24.18 8.58 -2.71
N PRO A 27 25.29 9.35 -2.82
CA PRO A 27 25.25 10.70 -3.42
C PRO A 27 24.78 10.70 -4.87
N LYS A 28 24.69 9.56 -5.52
CA LYS A 28 24.10 9.35 -6.84
C LYS A 28 22.65 8.83 -6.81
N ALA A 29 22.12 8.51 -5.62
CA ALA A 29 20.70 8.20 -5.50
C ALA A 29 19.94 9.53 -5.55
N ARG A 30 19.01 9.66 -6.51
CA ARG A 30 18.01 10.71 -6.44
C ARG A 30 17.39 10.67 -5.04
N PRO A 31 17.32 11.80 -4.30
CA PRO A 31 16.64 11.79 -3.02
C PRO A 31 15.26 11.20 -3.24
N ALA A 32 14.94 10.14 -2.50
CA ALA A 32 13.58 9.63 -2.48
C ALA A 32 12.75 10.79 -1.93
N LEU A 33 11.97 11.43 -2.80
CA LEU A 33 10.99 12.43 -2.36
C LEU A 33 10.14 11.75 -1.29
N ALA A 34 9.95 12.43 -0.17
CA ALA A 34 9.12 11.91 0.91
C ALA A 34 7.79 11.45 0.30
N PRO A 35 7.35 10.21 0.56
CA PRO A 35 6.07 9.75 0.05
C PRO A 35 5.00 10.69 0.56
N GLY A 36 4.12 11.17 -0.33
CA GLY A 36 3.00 12.02 0.06
C GLY A 36 2.09 11.29 1.05
N VAL A 37 1.32 12.05 1.81
CA VAL A 37 0.25 11.48 2.65
C VAL A 37 -0.91 11.10 1.73
N PRO A 38 -1.53 9.91 1.89
CA PRO A 38 -2.72 9.55 1.13
C PRO A 38 -3.82 10.61 1.34
N GLN A 39 -4.49 11.01 0.26
CA GLN A 39 -5.55 12.00 0.27
C GLN A 39 -6.88 11.36 -0.13
N PRO A 40 -8.03 11.84 0.36
CA PRO A 40 -9.31 11.32 -0.07
C PRO A 40 -9.44 11.33 -1.60
N MET A 41 -9.88 10.21 -2.15
CA MET A 41 -10.20 10.08 -3.57
C MET A 41 -11.52 10.79 -3.86
N THR A 42 -11.58 11.47 -4.99
CA THR A 42 -12.77 12.16 -5.49
C THR A 42 -13.12 11.71 -6.90
N ASP A 43 -14.28 12.11 -7.40
CA ASP A 43 -14.68 11.84 -8.80
C ASP A 43 -13.67 12.38 -9.81
N ALA A 44 -12.96 13.46 -9.48
CA ALA A 44 -11.94 14.04 -10.35
C ALA A 44 -10.70 13.13 -10.52
N ASP A 45 -10.47 12.21 -9.60
CA ASP A 45 -9.34 11.27 -9.64
C ASP A 45 -9.65 10.01 -10.46
N LEU A 46 -10.93 9.73 -10.75
CA LEU A 46 -11.36 8.44 -11.28
C LEU A 46 -10.71 8.06 -12.61
N ASP A 47 -10.48 9.01 -13.50
CA ASP A 47 -9.90 8.70 -14.82
C ASP A 47 -8.44 8.24 -14.68
N GLU A 48 -7.65 8.89 -13.79
CA GLU A 48 -6.28 8.45 -13.49
C GLU A 48 -6.27 7.11 -12.74
N VAL A 49 -7.20 6.91 -11.81
CA VAL A 49 -7.32 5.68 -11.01
C VAL A 49 -7.66 4.49 -11.91
N VAL A 50 -8.63 4.63 -12.82
CA VAL A 50 -9.02 3.59 -13.79
C VAL A 50 -7.85 3.26 -14.72
N ALA A 51 -7.12 4.26 -15.20
CA ALA A 51 -5.96 4.05 -16.05
C ALA A 51 -4.85 3.28 -15.32
N LEU A 52 -4.56 3.63 -14.06
CA LEU A 52 -3.59 2.92 -13.24
C LEU A 52 -4.03 1.49 -12.95
N GLU A 53 -5.30 1.28 -12.58
CA GLU A 53 -5.87 -0.04 -12.31
C GLU A 53 -5.74 -0.97 -13.52
N ALA A 54 -6.14 -0.49 -14.70
CA ALA A 54 -6.03 -1.24 -15.96
C ALA A 54 -4.58 -1.57 -16.33
N HIS A 55 -3.62 -0.74 -15.90
CA HIS A 55 -2.20 -1.01 -16.15
C HIS A 55 -1.61 -2.08 -15.22
N VAL A 56 -2.13 -2.23 -14.00
CA VAL A 56 -1.53 -3.09 -12.98
C VAL A 56 -2.30 -4.40 -12.75
N GLN A 57 -3.61 -4.44 -13.04
CA GLN A 57 -4.48 -5.58 -12.79
C GLN A 57 -4.86 -6.32 -14.07
N ALA A 58 -4.86 -7.66 -14.01
CA ALA A 58 -5.34 -8.50 -15.12
C ALA A 58 -6.87 -8.42 -15.29
N PHE A 59 -7.60 -8.20 -14.21
CA PHE A 59 -9.05 -8.05 -14.17
C PHE A 59 -9.38 -6.75 -13.42
N PRO A 60 -9.23 -5.59 -14.07
CA PRO A 60 -9.35 -4.30 -13.42
C PRO A 60 -10.81 -3.98 -13.07
N TRP A 61 -10.98 -3.21 -12.01
CA TRP A 61 -12.23 -2.54 -11.73
C TRP A 61 -12.56 -1.53 -12.84
N THR A 62 -13.84 -1.43 -13.13
CA THR A 62 -14.36 -0.43 -14.08
C THR A 62 -14.54 0.91 -13.39
N ARG A 63 -14.66 1.98 -14.18
CA ARG A 63 -14.99 3.32 -13.65
C ARG A 63 -16.28 3.30 -12.81
N GLY A 64 -17.27 2.50 -13.21
CA GLY A 64 -18.53 2.32 -12.46
C GLY A 64 -18.27 1.73 -11.07
N ASN A 65 -17.42 0.70 -10.95
CA ASN A 65 -17.10 0.10 -9.65
C ASN A 65 -16.47 1.12 -8.69
N PHE A 66 -15.58 1.99 -9.18
CA PHE A 66 -14.98 3.05 -8.37
C PHE A 66 -16.00 4.11 -7.97
N ALA A 67 -16.84 4.57 -8.92
CA ALA A 67 -17.90 5.54 -8.64
C ALA A 67 -18.92 5.00 -7.61
N ASP A 68 -19.32 3.74 -7.74
CA ASP A 68 -20.22 3.07 -6.80
C ASP A 68 -19.60 2.97 -5.41
N ALA A 69 -18.31 2.66 -5.30
CA ALA A 69 -17.60 2.62 -4.03
C ALA A 69 -17.58 4.00 -3.34
N LEU A 70 -17.32 5.08 -4.08
CA LEU A 70 -17.38 6.44 -3.56
C LEU A 70 -18.81 6.81 -3.12
N ALA A 71 -19.81 6.51 -3.95
CA ALA A 71 -21.23 6.78 -3.64
C ALA A 71 -21.72 5.98 -2.41
N ALA A 72 -21.19 4.76 -2.20
CA ALA A 72 -21.47 3.94 -1.04
C ALA A 72 -20.74 4.41 0.24
N GLY A 73 -19.89 5.44 0.16
CA GLY A 73 -19.15 5.99 1.29
C GLY A 73 -17.98 5.12 1.74
N TYR A 74 -17.42 4.30 0.86
CA TYR A 74 -16.21 3.55 1.18
C TYR A 74 -15.03 4.48 1.39
N GLY A 75 -14.13 4.12 2.27
CA GLY A 75 -12.86 4.80 2.43
C GLY A 75 -12.02 4.62 1.16
N ALA A 76 -11.73 5.68 0.45
CA ALA A 76 -10.96 5.66 -0.78
C ALA A 76 -9.89 6.76 -0.74
N TRP A 77 -8.64 6.40 -1.06
CA TRP A 77 -7.52 7.33 -1.00
C TRP A 77 -6.61 7.17 -2.21
N VAL A 78 -6.09 8.31 -2.65
CA VAL A 78 -5.04 8.41 -3.67
C VAL A 78 -3.73 8.84 -3.03
N LEU A 79 -2.64 8.25 -3.50
CA LEU A 79 -1.28 8.64 -3.15
C LEU A 79 -0.66 9.30 -4.37
N ARG A 80 -0.24 10.56 -4.23
CA ARG A 80 0.40 11.30 -5.31
C ARG A 80 1.87 11.51 -5.04
N ARG A 81 2.66 11.53 -6.10
CA ARG A 81 4.08 11.85 -6.08
C ARG A 81 4.39 12.80 -7.23
N GLU A 82 4.99 13.94 -6.94
CA GLU A 82 5.26 14.98 -7.95
C GLU A 82 4.00 15.36 -8.77
N GLY A 83 2.84 15.42 -8.11
CA GLY A 83 1.55 15.73 -8.75
C GLY A 83 0.91 14.58 -9.54
N ARG A 84 1.59 13.45 -9.73
CA ARG A 84 1.08 12.28 -10.45
C ARG A 84 0.53 11.23 -9.51
N LEU A 85 -0.48 10.51 -9.95
CA LEU A 85 -1.02 9.37 -9.22
C LEU A 85 0.07 8.27 -9.14
N ALA A 86 0.48 7.94 -7.92
CA ALA A 86 1.47 6.91 -7.63
C ALA A 86 0.84 5.60 -7.17
N GLY A 87 -0.34 5.68 -6.57
CA GLY A 87 -1.09 4.53 -6.09
C GLY A 87 -2.40 4.96 -5.44
N PHE A 88 -3.22 3.98 -5.09
CA PHE A 88 -4.49 4.21 -4.40
C PHE A 88 -4.91 2.98 -3.62
N CYS A 89 -5.89 3.14 -2.72
CA CYS A 89 -6.55 2.04 -2.03
C CYS A 89 -8.02 2.35 -1.77
N ILE A 90 -8.83 1.28 -1.67
CA ILE A 90 -10.25 1.33 -1.30
C ILE A 90 -10.52 0.34 -0.20
N VAL A 91 -11.19 0.81 0.85
CA VAL A 91 -11.53 0.05 2.05
C VAL A 91 -13.01 0.17 2.34
N MET A 92 -13.69 -0.94 2.51
CA MET A 92 -15.04 -0.98 3.03
C MET A 92 -14.97 -1.21 4.55
N HIS A 93 -15.57 -0.31 5.33
CA HIS A 93 -15.68 -0.49 6.77
C HIS A 93 -16.87 -1.41 7.07
N ALA A 94 -16.58 -2.68 7.40
CA ALA A 94 -17.54 -3.64 7.92
C ALA A 94 -17.63 -3.49 9.47
N PRO A 95 -18.62 -4.10 10.14
CA PRO A 95 -18.83 -3.89 11.58
C PRO A 95 -17.59 -4.16 12.46
N ASP A 96 -16.79 -5.16 12.10
CA ASP A 96 -15.67 -5.62 12.94
C ASP A 96 -14.29 -5.40 12.28
N VAL A 97 -14.26 -5.30 10.94
CA VAL A 97 -12.99 -5.22 10.18
C VAL A 97 -13.06 -4.21 9.04
N ALA A 98 -11.93 -3.63 8.71
CA ALA A 98 -11.74 -2.89 7.48
C ALA A 98 -11.43 -3.87 6.35
N HIS A 99 -12.28 -3.98 5.35
CA HIS A 99 -12.08 -4.85 4.20
C HIS A 99 -11.36 -4.08 3.09
N LEU A 100 -10.09 -4.36 2.90
CA LEU A 100 -9.29 -3.78 1.80
C LEU A 100 -9.70 -4.45 0.49
N LEU A 101 -10.45 -3.71 -0.34
CA LEU A 101 -11.00 -4.20 -1.61
C LEU A 101 -10.01 -4.09 -2.75
N VAL A 102 -9.30 -2.98 -2.83
CA VAL A 102 -8.30 -2.70 -3.88
C VAL A 102 -7.14 -1.92 -3.27
N ILE A 103 -5.95 -2.29 -3.68
CA ILE A 103 -4.72 -1.53 -3.47
C ILE A 103 -3.85 -1.66 -4.72
N ALA A 104 -3.38 -0.55 -5.24
CA ALA A 104 -2.55 -0.52 -6.43
C ALA A 104 -1.46 0.55 -6.32
N VAL A 105 -0.30 0.24 -6.87
CA VAL A 105 0.85 1.15 -7.02
C VAL A 105 1.37 1.04 -8.44
N ASP A 106 1.71 2.17 -9.04
CA ASP A 106 2.32 2.21 -10.38
C ASP A 106 3.55 1.28 -10.41
N LYS A 107 3.62 0.42 -11.44
CA LYS A 107 4.72 -0.54 -11.62
C LYS A 107 6.09 0.13 -11.65
N ALA A 108 6.17 1.33 -12.23
CA ALA A 108 7.41 2.12 -12.28
C ALA A 108 7.91 2.57 -10.89
N LEU A 109 7.01 2.57 -9.90
CA LEU A 109 7.27 3.00 -8.52
C LEU A 109 7.30 1.83 -7.52
N HIS A 110 7.26 0.59 -8.00
CA HIS A 110 7.37 -0.59 -7.14
C HIS A 110 8.70 -0.60 -6.36
N ARG A 111 8.70 -1.30 -5.23
CA ARG A 111 9.85 -1.46 -4.31
C ARG A 111 10.38 -0.15 -3.69
N GLN A 112 9.59 0.92 -3.71
CA GLN A 112 9.91 2.20 -3.09
C GLN A 112 9.12 2.44 -1.80
N GLY A 113 8.48 1.40 -1.24
CA GLY A 113 7.73 1.47 0.01
C GLY A 113 6.29 1.99 -0.10
N LEU A 114 5.84 2.43 -1.29
CA LEU A 114 4.52 3.05 -1.45
C LEU A 114 3.35 2.10 -1.15
N GLY A 115 3.47 0.83 -1.51
CA GLY A 115 2.48 -0.18 -1.14
C GLY A 115 2.37 -0.37 0.37
N GLY A 116 3.51 -0.40 1.07
CA GLY A 116 3.54 -0.44 2.54
C GLY A 116 2.88 0.77 3.17
N LEU A 117 3.17 1.97 2.65
CA LEU A 117 2.57 3.21 3.12
C LEU A 117 1.03 3.21 2.96
N LEU A 118 0.51 2.76 1.81
CA LEU A 118 -0.94 2.62 1.61
C LEU A 118 -1.55 1.57 2.54
N LEU A 119 -0.86 0.47 2.78
CA LEU A 119 -1.33 -0.59 3.68
C LEU A 119 -1.35 -0.10 5.14
N ASP A 120 -0.28 0.58 5.58
CA ASP A 120 -0.20 1.20 6.91
C ASP A 120 -1.31 2.24 7.09
N TRP A 121 -1.65 2.99 6.03
CA TRP A 121 -2.76 3.93 6.03
C TRP A 121 -4.10 3.21 6.25
N CYS A 122 -4.36 2.11 5.54
CA CYS A 122 -5.57 1.30 5.75
C CYS A 122 -5.66 0.78 7.18
N GLU A 123 -4.54 0.35 7.76
CA GLU A 123 -4.47 -0.10 9.15
C GLU A 123 -4.74 1.04 10.14
N GLN A 124 -4.23 2.23 9.85
CA GLN A 124 -4.51 3.42 10.65
C GLN A 124 -6.00 3.76 10.60
N GLN A 125 -6.62 3.75 9.41
CA GLN A 125 -8.05 3.97 9.27
C GLN A 125 -8.87 2.92 10.04
N ALA A 126 -8.47 1.66 10.02
CA ALA A 126 -9.11 0.63 10.84
C ALA A 126 -9.05 0.95 12.33
N ARG A 127 -7.89 1.40 12.85
CA ARG A 127 -7.72 1.81 14.26
C ARG A 127 -8.60 3.02 14.61
N GLU A 128 -8.65 4.03 13.76
CA GLU A 128 -9.42 5.26 13.95
C GLU A 128 -10.93 4.99 13.99
N HIS A 129 -11.40 3.96 13.25
CA HIS A 129 -12.78 3.51 13.26
C HIS A 129 -13.07 2.45 14.34
N GLY A 130 -12.11 2.12 15.21
CA GLY A 130 -12.29 1.14 16.28
C GLY A 130 -12.45 -0.30 15.79
N LEU A 131 -11.99 -0.61 14.58
CA LEU A 131 -12.10 -1.94 13.97
C LEU A 131 -10.98 -2.87 14.44
N GLU A 132 -11.25 -4.17 14.49
CA GLU A 132 -10.30 -5.17 15.01
C GLU A 132 -9.09 -5.40 14.09
N GLY A 133 -9.20 -5.07 12.81
CA GLY A 133 -8.13 -5.30 11.84
C GLY A 133 -8.47 -4.97 10.41
N VAL A 134 -7.54 -5.34 9.52
CA VAL A 134 -7.73 -5.25 8.08
C VAL A 134 -7.78 -6.66 7.50
N LEU A 135 -8.80 -6.93 6.71
CA LEU A 135 -9.02 -8.17 5.98
C LEU A 135 -8.90 -7.91 4.48
N LEU A 136 -8.38 -8.86 3.73
CA LEU A 136 -8.29 -8.79 2.28
C LEU A 136 -8.37 -10.17 1.63
N GLU A 137 -8.71 -10.20 0.35
CA GLU A 137 -8.56 -11.35 -0.53
C GLU A 137 -7.42 -11.12 -1.51
N VAL A 138 -6.66 -12.18 -1.77
CA VAL A 138 -5.56 -12.16 -2.74
C VAL A 138 -5.52 -13.45 -3.55
N ARG A 139 -5.23 -13.34 -4.85
CA ARG A 139 -5.06 -14.50 -5.74
C ARG A 139 -3.83 -15.30 -5.30
N PRO A 140 -3.92 -16.64 -5.15
CA PRO A 140 -2.74 -17.49 -4.95
C PRO A 140 -1.69 -17.32 -6.06
N SER A 141 -2.12 -17.10 -7.29
CA SER A 141 -1.23 -16.85 -8.44
C SER A 141 -0.43 -15.56 -8.33
N ASN A 142 -0.90 -14.58 -7.54
CA ASN A 142 -0.16 -13.36 -7.26
C ASN A 142 0.83 -13.56 -6.09
N ALA A 143 1.84 -14.40 -6.30
CA ALA A 143 2.85 -14.74 -5.28
C ALA A 143 3.57 -13.51 -4.71
N SER A 144 3.73 -12.46 -5.53
CA SER A 144 4.34 -11.19 -5.10
C SER A 144 3.48 -10.48 -4.06
N ALA A 145 2.18 -10.36 -4.29
CA ALA A 145 1.25 -9.76 -3.34
C ALA A 145 1.11 -10.62 -2.07
N VAL A 146 1.01 -11.94 -2.19
CA VAL A 146 0.97 -12.85 -1.03
C VAL A 146 2.20 -12.64 -0.15
N SER A 147 3.40 -12.60 -0.75
CA SER A 147 4.65 -12.36 -0.03
C SER A 147 4.69 -10.96 0.58
N PHE A 148 4.15 -9.95 -0.11
CA PHE A 148 4.05 -8.59 0.38
C PHE A 148 3.18 -8.54 1.66
N TYR A 149 1.97 -9.08 1.63
CA TYR A 149 1.08 -9.09 2.80
C TYR A 149 1.67 -9.87 3.97
N LYS A 150 2.27 -11.03 3.72
CA LYS A 150 2.95 -11.82 4.78
C LYS A 150 4.04 -11.01 5.47
N ARG A 151 4.88 -10.28 4.71
CA ARG A 151 5.93 -9.42 5.29
C ARG A 151 5.38 -8.26 6.13
N HIS A 152 4.15 -7.81 5.85
CA HIS A 152 3.45 -6.79 6.64
C HIS A 152 2.62 -7.37 7.79
N GLY A 153 2.77 -8.67 8.09
CA GLY A 153 2.14 -9.31 9.25
C GLY A 153 0.73 -9.83 9.01
N TYR A 154 0.27 -9.91 7.75
CA TYR A 154 -1.00 -10.55 7.42
C TYR A 154 -0.86 -12.06 7.46
N LEU A 155 -1.81 -12.71 8.11
CA LEU A 155 -1.91 -14.16 8.22
C LEU A 155 -3.07 -14.66 7.35
N GLN A 156 -2.89 -15.80 6.71
CA GLN A 156 -3.98 -16.46 6.02
C GLN A 156 -4.93 -17.04 7.04
N ILE A 157 -6.21 -16.69 6.94
CA ILE A 157 -7.27 -17.16 7.83
C ILE A 157 -8.31 -18.04 7.13
N GLY A 158 -8.27 -18.11 5.80
CA GLY A 158 -9.23 -18.88 5.04
C GLY A 158 -8.94 -18.91 3.54
N VAL A 159 -9.86 -19.53 2.82
CA VAL A 159 -9.89 -19.58 1.35
C VAL A 159 -11.33 -19.43 0.89
N ARG A 160 -11.56 -18.54 -0.09
CA ARG A 160 -12.84 -18.45 -0.82
C ARG A 160 -12.69 -19.17 -2.14
N ARG A 161 -13.39 -20.28 -2.31
CA ARG A 161 -13.31 -21.11 -3.53
C ARG A 161 -13.95 -20.40 -4.72
N GLY A 162 -13.28 -20.47 -5.88
CA GLY A 162 -13.77 -19.93 -7.13
C GLY A 162 -14.14 -18.44 -7.07
N TYR A 163 -13.42 -17.66 -6.29
CA TYR A 163 -13.76 -16.25 -6.02
C TYR A 163 -13.44 -15.34 -7.20
N TYR A 164 -12.27 -15.46 -7.77
CA TYR A 164 -11.80 -14.62 -8.85
C TYR A 164 -12.10 -15.19 -10.23
N PRO A 165 -12.42 -14.36 -11.23
CA PRO A 165 -12.39 -14.80 -12.61
C PRO A 165 -10.97 -15.21 -13.01
N ALA A 166 -10.82 -16.24 -13.81
CA ALA A 166 -9.55 -16.67 -14.38
C ALA A 166 -9.64 -16.72 -15.90
N GLU A 167 -8.50 -16.83 -16.57
CA GLU A 167 -8.44 -16.92 -18.03
C GLU A 167 -9.26 -18.11 -18.54
N LYS A 168 -9.72 -18.00 -19.78
CA LYS A 168 -10.51 -19.02 -20.49
C LYS A 168 -11.81 -19.43 -19.78
N GLY A 169 -12.42 -18.49 -19.04
CA GLY A 169 -13.70 -18.73 -18.36
C GLY A 169 -13.59 -19.57 -17.08
N GLY A 170 -12.37 -19.83 -16.61
CA GLY A 170 -12.11 -20.49 -15.34
C GLY A 170 -12.35 -19.57 -14.13
N ARG A 171 -12.16 -20.16 -12.95
CA ARG A 171 -12.19 -19.42 -11.69
C ARG A 171 -10.98 -19.81 -10.84
N GLU A 172 -10.47 -18.85 -10.08
CA GLU A 172 -9.37 -19.01 -9.15
C GLU A 172 -9.87 -18.76 -7.73
N ASP A 173 -9.36 -19.50 -6.77
CA ASP A 173 -9.65 -19.27 -5.36
C ASP A 173 -9.03 -17.95 -4.89
N ALA A 174 -9.51 -17.42 -3.75
CA ALA A 174 -8.87 -16.35 -3.05
C ALA A 174 -8.32 -16.83 -1.70
N LEU A 175 -7.09 -16.48 -1.39
CA LEU A 175 -6.61 -16.54 0.00
C LEU A 175 -7.23 -15.36 0.75
N VAL A 176 -7.87 -15.65 1.88
CA VAL A 176 -8.35 -14.63 2.80
C VAL A 176 -7.25 -14.39 3.81
N MET A 177 -6.77 -13.16 3.89
CA MET A 177 -5.71 -12.76 4.81
C MET A 177 -6.19 -11.65 5.73
N GLN A 178 -5.72 -11.66 6.97
CA GLN A 178 -6.08 -10.66 7.98
C GLN A 178 -4.86 -10.28 8.81
N LYS A 179 -4.82 -9.01 9.20
CA LYS A 179 -3.94 -8.51 10.25
C LYS A 179 -4.80 -7.80 11.30
N ARG A 180 -4.66 -8.21 12.56
CA ARG A 180 -5.27 -7.48 13.67
C ARG A 180 -4.51 -6.19 13.94
N VAL A 181 -5.23 -5.13 14.23
CA VAL A 181 -4.65 -3.86 14.67
C VAL A 181 -5.09 -3.60 16.11
N ALA A 182 -4.17 -3.09 16.93
CA ALA A 182 -4.55 -2.68 18.28
C ALA A 182 -5.53 -1.50 18.21
N ALA A 183 -6.62 -1.55 18.96
CA ALA A 183 -7.53 -0.42 19.06
C ALA A 183 -6.78 0.82 19.55
N ALA A 184 -7.09 1.99 18.98
CA ALA A 184 -6.56 3.24 19.45
C ALA A 184 -7.06 3.45 20.90
N GLY A 185 -6.18 3.25 21.88
CA GLY A 185 -6.53 3.41 23.30
C GLY A 185 -6.21 2.23 24.22
N ALA A 186 -5.67 1.12 23.71
CA ALA A 186 -5.19 0.01 24.55
C ALA A 186 -3.71 0.14 24.93
N ALA A 187 -3.31 1.34 25.36
CA ALA A 187 -2.06 1.53 26.09
C ALA A 187 -2.45 1.70 27.57
N ALA A 188 -2.29 0.62 28.35
CA ALA A 188 -2.34 0.65 29.79
C ALA A 188 -1.02 1.18 30.35
#